data_0ea1c27618104ae64d95d67db01c8777
#
_entry.id   0ea1c27618104ae64d95d67db01c8777
#
_cell.length_a   1.000
_cell.length_b   1.000
_cell.length_c   1.000
_cell.angle_alpha   90.00
_cell.angle_beta   90.00
_cell.angle_gamma   90.00
#
_symmetry.space_group_name_H-M   'P 1'
#
loop_
_entity.id
_entity.type
_entity.pdbx_description
1 polymer ?
#
loop_
_entity_poly.entity_id
_entity_poly.type
_entity_poly.pdbx_seq_one_letter_code
_entity_poly.pdbx_strand_id
1 'polypeptide(L)'
;KKITAMPAFKGYIHDVGGPSANFTRPACDKQRTHGACAKKQCLWPKPCPNLKVDHRPYVEMLDAVRALPKVKKVFIRSGIRYDYLMYDEDETFFDRLIRYHISGQLKVAPEHVSARVLDKMGKPRKELYLKFVDKYHEKNEELGMKQFLVPYLMSSHPGCELSDAIELACYLKKIHHTPKQVQDFYPTPGTLATCMYHTGLNPRTMKPVYVAKTYEEKLEQRALMQFSYPKNYAIVRRALIKAHREDLIGNGPKCLIPSRPPKGSEGGRRSGGQRRRPNSGKRT
;
A
#
# COMPACT_ATOMS: atom_id res chain seq x y z
N LYS A 1 9.68 -31.04 -2.23
CA LYS A 1 10.42 -32.19 -2.83
C LYS A 1 10.35 -32.18 -4.37
N LYS A 2 9.16 -32.03 -5.02
CA LYS A 2 9.06 -31.99 -6.52
C LYS A 2 9.92 -30.89 -7.13
N ILE A 3 9.87 -29.66 -6.60
CA ILE A 3 10.64 -28.50 -7.09
C ILE A 3 12.15 -28.75 -6.97
N THR A 4 12.61 -29.30 -5.82
CA THR A 4 14.04 -29.56 -5.59
C THR A 4 14.60 -30.70 -6.46
N ALA A 5 13.76 -31.50 -7.06
CA ALA A 5 14.13 -32.55 -7.98
C ALA A 5 14.26 -32.07 -9.44
N MET A 6 13.79 -30.87 -9.75
CA MET A 6 13.88 -30.32 -11.12
C MET A 6 15.33 -30.01 -11.49
N PRO A 7 15.80 -30.39 -12.71
CA PRO A 7 17.18 -30.12 -13.16
C PRO A 7 17.57 -28.63 -13.13
N ALA A 8 16.61 -27.74 -13.43
CA ALA A 8 16.82 -26.30 -13.46
C ALA A 8 16.77 -25.63 -12.07
N PHE A 9 16.54 -26.37 -10.99
CA PHE A 9 16.45 -25.79 -9.65
C PHE A 9 17.80 -25.30 -9.14
N LYS A 10 17.93 -23.99 -8.95
CA LYS A 10 19.18 -23.33 -8.52
C LYS A 10 19.30 -23.14 -6.99
N GLY A 11 18.36 -23.68 -6.23
CA GLY A 11 18.36 -23.61 -4.76
C GLY A 11 17.54 -22.44 -4.16
N TYR A 12 16.81 -21.69 -4.97
CA TYR A 12 16.04 -20.53 -4.51
C TYR A 12 14.54 -20.81 -4.56
N ILE A 13 13.88 -20.72 -3.42
CA ILE A 13 12.41 -20.69 -3.32
C ILE A 13 12.04 -19.21 -3.19
N HIS A 14 11.46 -18.67 -4.24
CA HIS A 14 11.29 -17.22 -4.40
C HIS A 14 10.18 -16.64 -3.54
N ASP A 15 9.17 -17.41 -3.19
CA ASP A 15 8.07 -16.92 -2.37
C ASP A 15 7.35 -18.06 -1.64
N VAL A 16 7.32 -17.98 -0.32
CA VAL A 16 6.50 -18.81 0.57
C VAL A 16 5.51 -17.92 1.32
N GLY A 17 5.44 -16.66 0.91
CA GLY A 17 4.58 -15.65 1.48
C GLY A 17 3.21 -15.57 0.81
N GLY A 18 2.49 -14.56 1.21
CA GLY A 18 1.20 -14.14 0.69
C GLY A 18 0.63 -13.05 1.60
N PRO A 19 -0.38 -12.30 1.15
CA PRO A 19 -0.96 -11.21 1.95
C PRO A 19 -1.43 -11.63 3.34
N SER A 20 -1.63 -12.92 3.57
CA SER A 20 -2.08 -13.51 4.84
C SER A 20 -1.27 -14.75 5.24
N ALA A 21 -0.07 -14.93 4.69
CA ALA A 21 0.71 -16.16 4.90
C ALA A 21 1.03 -16.45 6.36
N ASN A 22 1.24 -15.42 7.17
CA ASN A 22 1.45 -15.54 8.61
C ASN A 22 0.15 -15.50 9.43
N PHE A 23 -1.03 -15.56 8.79
CA PHE A 23 -2.35 -15.57 9.45
C PHE A 23 -3.17 -16.78 8.97
N THR A 24 -2.65 -17.98 9.20
CA THR A 24 -3.16 -19.24 8.64
C THR A 24 -3.99 -20.07 9.60
N ARG A 25 -4.01 -19.73 10.88
CA ARG A 25 -4.70 -20.48 11.93
C ARG A 25 -5.78 -19.63 12.60
N PRO A 26 -6.76 -20.28 13.27
CA PRO A 26 -7.72 -19.55 14.10
C PRO A 26 -7.01 -18.67 15.12
N ALA A 27 -7.42 -17.41 15.17
CA ALA A 27 -6.80 -16.39 16.01
C ALA A 27 -7.30 -16.42 17.48
N CYS A 28 -8.19 -17.36 17.83
CA CYS A 28 -8.68 -17.57 19.20
C CYS A 28 -9.42 -18.90 19.31
N ASP A 29 -9.65 -19.38 20.53
CA ASP A 29 -10.34 -20.66 20.78
C ASP A 29 -11.79 -20.64 20.28
N LYS A 30 -12.49 -19.51 20.38
CA LYS A 30 -13.84 -19.37 19.83
C LYS A 30 -13.86 -19.61 18.32
N GLN A 31 -12.87 -19.07 17.59
CA GLN A 31 -12.80 -19.24 16.15
C GLN A 31 -12.55 -20.71 15.76
N ARG A 32 -11.85 -21.45 16.61
CA ARG A 32 -11.58 -22.88 16.40
C ARG A 32 -12.83 -23.72 16.52
N THR A 33 -13.76 -23.38 17.44
CA THR A 33 -14.94 -24.18 17.74
C THR A 33 -16.19 -23.70 17.00
N HIS A 34 -16.35 -22.38 16.82
CA HIS A 34 -17.57 -21.77 16.28
C HIS A 34 -17.35 -21.03 14.95
N GLY A 35 -16.13 -21.06 14.39
CA GLY A 35 -15.79 -20.32 13.17
C GLY A 35 -15.61 -18.81 13.38
N ALA A 36 -15.52 -18.10 12.26
CA ALA A 36 -15.29 -16.65 12.27
C ALA A 36 -16.46 -15.86 12.86
N CYS A 37 -16.18 -14.77 13.57
CA CYS A 37 -17.19 -13.88 14.10
C CYS A 37 -17.89 -13.11 12.97
N ALA A 38 -19.22 -13.20 12.87
CA ALA A 38 -20.00 -12.52 11.83
C ALA A 38 -19.98 -10.99 11.92
N LYS A 39 -19.92 -10.43 13.15
CA LYS A 39 -20.05 -8.99 13.39
C LYS A 39 -18.78 -8.30 13.92
N LYS A 40 -17.65 -9.02 14.02
CA LYS A 40 -16.42 -8.51 14.63
C LYS A 40 -15.20 -8.99 13.85
N GLN A 41 -14.25 -8.08 13.63
CA GLN A 41 -12.94 -8.41 13.10
C GLN A 41 -11.91 -8.52 14.25
N CYS A 42 -10.87 -9.35 14.06
CA CYS A 42 -9.88 -9.62 15.11
C CYS A 42 -9.00 -8.40 15.42
N LEU A 43 -8.72 -7.57 14.42
CA LEU A 43 -7.76 -6.46 14.50
C LEU A 43 -8.42 -5.07 14.36
N TRP A 44 -9.70 -5.01 14.07
CA TRP A 44 -10.41 -3.75 13.86
C TRP A 44 -11.77 -3.74 14.54
N PRO A 45 -12.26 -2.58 15.07
CA PRO A 45 -11.60 -1.26 15.19
C PRO A 45 -10.51 -1.21 16.27
N LYS A 46 -10.49 -2.17 17.16
CA LYS A 46 -9.47 -2.43 18.19
C LYS A 46 -9.16 -3.92 18.19
N PRO A 47 -7.94 -4.32 18.57
CA PRO A 47 -7.61 -5.74 18.69
C PRO A 47 -8.58 -6.44 19.64
N CYS A 48 -8.98 -7.65 19.26
CA CYS A 48 -9.87 -8.45 20.08
C CYS A 48 -9.12 -8.91 21.34
N PRO A 49 -9.70 -8.78 22.55
CA PRO A 49 -9.04 -9.25 23.77
C PRO A 49 -8.77 -10.76 23.79
N ASN A 50 -9.48 -11.53 22.95
CA ASN A 50 -9.27 -12.97 22.81
C ASN A 50 -8.27 -13.30 21.67
N LEU A 51 -7.63 -12.29 21.08
CA LEU A 51 -6.65 -12.51 20.02
C LEU A 51 -5.44 -13.27 20.59
N LYS A 52 -5.12 -14.39 19.97
CA LYS A 52 -3.94 -15.19 20.26
C LYS A 52 -3.13 -15.29 18.97
N VAL A 53 -1.99 -14.62 18.95
CA VAL A 53 -1.06 -14.68 17.81
C VAL A 53 -0.06 -15.82 18.08
N ASP A 54 0.18 -16.66 17.09
CA ASP A 54 1.14 -17.74 17.18
C ASP A 54 1.73 -18.00 15.78
N HIS A 55 2.96 -17.61 15.57
CA HIS A 55 3.68 -17.83 14.32
C HIS A 55 4.56 -19.08 14.35
N ARG A 56 4.67 -19.81 15.47
CA ARG A 56 5.51 -21.01 15.56
C ARG A 56 5.28 -22.02 14.45
N PRO A 57 4.02 -22.34 14.06
CA PRO A 57 3.80 -23.28 12.97
C PRO A 57 4.24 -22.75 11.59
N TYR A 58 4.26 -21.45 11.42
CA TYR A 58 4.78 -20.84 10.19
C TYR A 58 6.30 -20.87 10.16
N VAL A 59 6.94 -20.63 11.31
CA VAL A 59 8.39 -20.77 11.50
C VAL A 59 8.82 -22.22 11.22
N GLU A 60 8.15 -23.19 11.84
CA GLU A 60 8.41 -24.62 11.62
C GLU A 60 8.33 -25.02 10.15
N MET A 61 7.31 -24.53 9.45
CA MET A 61 7.16 -24.77 8.02
C MET A 61 8.29 -24.14 7.21
N LEU A 62 8.68 -22.89 7.52
CA LEU A 62 9.80 -22.20 6.85
C LEU A 62 11.13 -22.93 7.09
N ASP A 63 11.38 -23.38 8.31
CA ASP A 63 12.57 -24.17 8.65
C ASP A 63 12.59 -25.53 7.94
N ALA A 64 11.45 -26.23 7.91
CA ALA A 64 11.33 -27.49 7.18
C ALA A 64 11.61 -27.31 5.67
N VAL A 65 11.15 -26.18 5.08
CA VAL A 65 11.44 -25.88 3.68
C VAL A 65 12.91 -25.54 3.45
N ARG A 66 13.55 -24.81 4.40
CA ARG A 66 14.99 -24.50 4.34
C ARG A 66 15.87 -25.73 4.48
N ALA A 67 15.44 -26.71 5.26
CA ALA A 67 16.17 -27.97 5.49
C ALA A 67 16.11 -28.95 4.30
N LEU A 68 15.30 -28.66 3.28
CA LEU A 68 15.22 -29.54 2.10
C LEU A 68 16.54 -29.56 1.33
N PRO A 69 16.96 -30.74 0.83
CA PRO A 69 18.17 -30.86 -0.01
C PRO A 69 18.14 -29.89 -1.19
N LYS A 70 19.31 -29.32 -1.49
CA LYS A 70 19.52 -28.33 -2.56
C LYS A 70 18.87 -26.96 -2.33
N VAL A 71 18.11 -26.73 -1.26
CA VAL A 71 17.56 -25.41 -0.93
C VAL A 71 18.66 -24.55 -0.28
N LYS A 72 18.92 -23.40 -0.88
CA LYS A 72 19.91 -22.40 -0.41
C LYS A 72 19.23 -21.25 0.30
N LYS A 73 18.10 -20.76 -0.24
CA LYS A 73 17.34 -19.60 0.27
C LYS A 73 15.86 -19.82 0.08
N VAL A 74 15.09 -19.33 1.04
CA VAL A 74 13.61 -19.33 1.04
C VAL A 74 13.17 -17.91 1.35
N PHE A 75 12.47 -17.28 0.42
CA PHE A 75 12.05 -15.89 0.56
C PHE A 75 10.54 -15.74 0.78
N ILE A 76 10.17 -14.64 1.42
CA ILE A 76 8.81 -14.13 1.55
C ILE A 76 8.77 -12.82 0.76
N ARG A 77 8.13 -12.83 -0.42
CA ARG A 77 8.07 -11.68 -1.34
C ARG A 77 6.70 -11.05 -1.46
N SER A 78 5.64 -11.86 -1.33
CA SER A 78 4.26 -11.38 -1.46
C SER A 78 3.78 -10.58 -0.25
N GLY A 79 4.61 -10.47 0.79
CA GLY A 79 4.31 -9.73 2.00
C GLY A 79 3.81 -10.59 3.14
N ILE A 80 3.48 -9.92 4.23
CA ILE A 80 2.95 -10.48 5.47
C ILE A 80 1.87 -9.56 6.06
N ARG A 81 1.07 -10.08 6.97
CA ARG A 81 0.20 -9.30 7.86
C ARG A 81 1.04 -8.71 9.00
N TYR A 82 1.61 -7.52 8.75
CA TYR A 82 2.38 -6.80 9.77
C TYR A 82 1.51 -6.46 10.99
N ASP A 83 0.24 -6.15 10.77
CA ASP A 83 -0.74 -5.81 11.79
C ASP A 83 -1.07 -6.99 12.73
N TYR A 84 -0.96 -8.22 12.25
CA TYR A 84 -1.07 -9.43 13.06
C TYR A 84 0.24 -9.71 13.81
N LEU A 85 1.38 -9.56 13.13
CA LEU A 85 2.72 -9.75 13.69
C LEU A 85 2.97 -8.86 14.93
N MET A 86 2.45 -7.62 14.92
CA MET A 86 2.64 -6.67 16.03
C MET A 86 1.99 -7.10 17.35
N TYR A 87 1.19 -8.15 17.36
CA TYR A 87 0.56 -8.72 18.55
C TYR A 87 1.12 -10.10 18.90
N ASP A 88 2.22 -10.51 18.26
CA ASP A 88 2.97 -11.70 18.69
C ASP A 88 3.90 -11.33 19.83
N GLU A 89 3.77 -12.04 20.95
CA GLU A 89 4.66 -11.89 22.10
C GLU A 89 5.99 -12.62 21.88
N ASP A 90 6.01 -13.62 20.98
CA ASP A 90 7.21 -14.35 20.57
C ASP A 90 7.86 -13.69 19.35
N GLU A 91 9.00 -13.05 19.54
CA GLU A 91 9.74 -12.38 18.48
C GLU A 91 10.49 -13.32 17.52
N THR A 92 10.47 -14.62 17.78
CA THR A 92 11.19 -15.62 16.97
C THR A 92 10.86 -15.52 15.47
N PHE A 93 9.58 -15.34 15.13
CA PHE A 93 9.19 -15.20 13.72
C PHE A 93 9.76 -13.92 13.10
N PHE A 94 9.70 -12.80 13.83
CA PHE A 94 10.20 -11.52 13.33
C PHE A 94 11.71 -11.52 13.11
N ASP A 95 12.45 -12.07 14.05
CA ASP A 95 13.90 -12.25 13.93
C ASP A 95 14.27 -13.14 12.74
N ARG A 96 13.63 -14.29 12.60
CA ARG A 96 13.87 -15.22 11.48
C ARG A 96 13.46 -14.63 10.13
N LEU A 97 12.37 -13.90 10.07
CA LEU A 97 11.90 -13.21 8.87
C LEU A 97 13.01 -12.30 8.34
N ILE A 98 13.56 -11.44 9.19
CA ILE A 98 14.60 -10.48 8.82
C ILE A 98 15.90 -11.18 8.45
N ARG A 99 16.37 -12.13 9.26
CA ARG A 99 17.64 -12.84 9.01
C ARG A 99 17.63 -13.68 7.74
N TYR A 100 16.53 -14.35 7.43
CA TYR A 100 16.57 -15.45 6.48
C TYR A 100 15.62 -15.32 5.29
N HIS A 101 14.52 -14.55 5.41
CA HIS A 101 13.42 -14.64 4.47
C HIS A 101 13.17 -13.38 3.64
N ILE A 102 13.91 -12.31 3.89
CA ILE A 102 13.81 -11.07 3.13
C ILE A 102 14.99 -10.94 2.16
N SER A 103 14.70 -10.75 0.87
CA SER A 103 15.71 -10.59 -0.19
C SER A 103 16.07 -9.12 -0.45
N GLY A 104 16.13 -8.28 0.61
CA GLY A 104 16.39 -6.85 0.53
C GLY A 104 15.15 -5.97 0.64
N GLN A 105 13.96 -6.47 0.34
CA GLN A 105 12.71 -5.71 0.45
C GLN A 105 11.60 -6.56 1.06
N LEU A 106 10.90 -5.99 2.05
CA LEU A 106 9.68 -6.54 2.61
C LEU A 106 8.47 -5.71 2.17
N LYS A 107 7.50 -6.35 1.54
CA LYS A 107 6.24 -5.72 1.17
C LYS A 107 5.25 -5.82 2.32
N VAL A 108 4.60 -4.71 2.63
CA VAL A 108 3.53 -4.64 3.63
C VAL A 108 2.39 -3.78 3.10
N ALA A 109 1.17 -4.06 3.52
CA ALA A 109 -0.02 -3.42 2.99
C ALA A 109 -0.73 -2.54 4.04
N PRO A 110 -0.21 -1.35 4.37
CA PRO A 110 -0.94 -0.37 5.18
C PRO A 110 -2.16 0.18 4.44
N GLU A 111 -2.14 0.18 3.11
CA GLU A 111 -3.19 0.58 2.18
C GLU A 111 -3.46 2.08 2.16
N HIS A 112 -3.56 2.73 3.33
CA HIS A 112 -3.81 4.16 3.49
C HIS A 112 -3.29 4.66 4.84
N VAL A 113 -3.36 5.99 5.07
CA VAL A 113 -3.00 6.62 6.35
C VAL A 113 -4.18 7.36 7.01
N SER A 114 -5.19 7.76 6.22
CA SER A 114 -6.37 8.41 6.76
C SER A 114 -7.19 7.45 7.61
N ALA A 115 -7.52 7.88 8.82
CA ALA A 115 -8.32 7.13 9.76
C ALA A 115 -9.71 6.77 9.19
N ARG A 116 -10.34 7.69 8.45
CA ARG A 116 -11.66 7.47 7.83
C ARG A 116 -11.62 6.36 6.80
N VAL A 117 -10.58 6.34 5.97
CA VAL A 117 -10.40 5.33 4.92
C VAL A 117 -10.07 3.97 5.53
N LEU A 118 -9.15 3.92 6.48
CA LEU A 118 -8.78 2.69 7.20
C LEU A 118 -9.98 2.06 7.91
N ASP A 119 -10.90 2.87 8.46
CA ASP A 119 -12.15 2.38 9.04
C ASP A 119 -13.06 1.70 7.99
N LYS A 120 -13.15 2.26 6.78
CA LYS A 120 -13.93 1.64 5.70
C LYS A 120 -13.28 0.36 5.19
N MET A 121 -11.95 0.30 5.21
CA MET A 121 -11.18 -0.91 4.88
C MET A 121 -11.27 -1.98 5.98
N GLY A 122 -11.65 -1.62 7.21
CA GLY A 122 -11.58 -2.51 8.37
C GLY A 122 -10.14 -2.81 8.78
N LYS A 123 -9.25 -1.84 8.62
CA LYS A 123 -7.82 -1.96 8.96
C LYS A 123 -7.49 -1.18 10.23
N PRO A 124 -6.45 -1.59 10.95
CA PRO A 124 -5.92 -0.83 12.07
C PRO A 124 -5.49 0.58 11.66
N ARG A 125 -5.44 1.47 12.63
CA ARG A 125 -4.97 2.85 12.45
C ARG A 125 -3.50 2.90 12.04
N LYS A 126 -3.09 4.01 11.39
CA LYS A 126 -1.71 4.24 10.93
C LYS A 126 -0.65 4.12 12.03
N GLU A 127 -1.02 4.40 13.28
CA GLU A 127 -0.12 4.34 14.43
C GLU A 127 0.48 2.94 14.61
N LEU A 128 -0.30 1.89 14.34
CA LEU A 128 0.22 0.52 14.38
C LEU A 128 1.25 0.26 13.27
N TYR A 129 0.99 0.82 12.09
CA TYR A 129 1.95 0.73 10.98
C TYR A 129 3.24 1.48 11.28
N LEU A 130 3.16 2.67 11.86
CA LEU A 130 4.34 3.45 12.24
C LEU A 130 5.18 2.69 13.28
N LYS A 131 4.54 2.13 14.32
CA LYS A 131 5.24 1.27 15.30
C LYS A 131 5.92 0.07 14.65
N PHE A 132 5.29 -0.53 13.64
CA PHE A 132 5.91 -1.62 12.89
C PHE A 132 7.14 -1.13 12.09
N VAL A 133 7.06 0.05 11.47
CA VAL A 133 8.18 0.65 10.73
C VAL A 133 9.37 0.86 11.65
N ASP A 134 9.14 1.46 12.82
CA ASP A 134 10.19 1.72 13.81
C ASP A 134 10.83 0.40 14.27
N LYS A 135 10.01 -0.57 14.71
CA LYS A 135 10.48 -1.91 15.12
C LYS A 135 11.27 -2.63 14.00
N TYR A 136 10.83 -2.46 12.74
CA TYR A 136 11.53 -3.07 11.60
C TYR A 136 12.91 -2.45 11.37
N HIS A 137 13.03 -1.14 11.50
CA HIS A 137 14.32 -0.46 11.37
C HIS A 137 15.27 -0.80 12.52
N GLU A 138 14.80 -0.74 13.76
CA GLU A 138 15.57 -1.13 14.94
C GLU A 138 16.11 -2.56 14.82
N LYS A 139 15.27 -3.50 14.40
CA LYS A 139 15.70 -4.90 14.22
C LYS A 139 16.69 -5.09 13.07
N ASN A 140 16.55 -4.31 11.97
CA ASN A 140 17.55 -4.33 10.89
C ASN A 140 18.91 -3.80 11.36
N GLU A 141 18.93 -2.74 12.16
CA GLU A 141 20.16 -2.19 12.74
C GLU A 141 20.81 -3.19 13.70
N GLU A 142 20.03 -3.76 14.63
CA GLU A 142 20.49 -4.80 15.57
C GLU A 142 21.14 -5.98 14.85
N LEU A 143 20.55 -6.41 13.72
CA LEU A 143 21.01 -7.56 12.96
C LEU A 143 22.04 -7.21 11.87
N GLY A 144 22.44 -5.96 11.73
CA GLY A 144 23.34 -5.48 10.68
C GLY A 144 22.81 -5.68 9.26
N MET A 145 21.47 -5.71 9.09
CA MET A 145 20.82 -5.95 7.80
C MET A 145 20.52 -4.64 7.07
N LYS A 146 20.58 -4.66 5.74
CA LYS A 146 20.26 -3.53 4.87
C LYS A 146 19.01 -3.87 4.04
N GLN A 147 17.86 -3.77 4.67
CA GLN A 147 16.58 -4.13 4.04
C GLN A 147 15.61 -2.93 4.08
N PHE A 148 14.71 -2.88 3.11
CA PHE A 148 13.78 -1.77 2.92
C PHE A 148 12.33 -2.24 3.03
N LEU A 149 11.46 -1.42 3.61
CA LEU A 149 10.01 -1.60 3.54
C LEU A 149 9.46 -1.02 2.25
N VAL A 150 8.56 -1.76 1.61
CA VAL A 150 7.81 -1.30 0.45
C VAL A 150 6.33 -1.29 0.82
N PRO A 151 5.78 -0.11 1.19
CA PRO A 151 4.37 0.01 1.51
C PRO A 151 3.52 -0.12 0.24
N TYR A 152 2.55 -1.04 0.29
CA TYR A 152 1.49 -1.11 -0.70
C TYR A 152 0.36 -0.17 -0.29
N LEU A 153 0.05 0.78 -1.15
CA LEU A 153 -0.94 1.82 -0.92
C LEU A 153 -1.96 1.82 -2.06
N MET A 154 -3.20 2.15 -1.73
CA MET A 154 -4.34 2.11 -2.64
C MET A 154 -4.97 3.49 -2.76
N SER A 155 -5.33 3.89 -3.97
CA SER A 155 -6.17 5.07 -4.23
C SER A 155 -7.63 4.69 -4.48
N SER A 156 -8.52 5.67 -4.34
CA SER A 156 -9.92 5.57 -4.74
C SER A 156 -10.74 4.49 -4.03
N HIS A 157 -10.31 4.05 -2.83
CA HIS A 157 -11.14 3.17 -2.01
C HIS A 157 -12.45 3.88 -1.61
N PRO A 158 -13.60 3.19 -1.56
CA PRO A 158 -14.83 3.78 -1.02
C PRO A 158 -14.61 4.46 0.34
N GLY A 159 -15.03 5.72 0.45
CA GLY A 159 -14.80 6.57 1.60
C GLY A 159 -13.51 7.40 1.55
N CYS A 160 -12.69 7.25 0.50
CA CYS A 160 -11.52 8.10 0.29
C CYS A 160 -11.92 9.37 -0.48
N GLU A 161 -12.09 10.46 0.25
CA GLU A 161 -12.31 11.80 -0.31
C GLU A 161 -10.98 12.45 -0.72
N LEU A 162 -11.06 13.58 -1.41
CA LEU A 162 -9.87 14.31 -1.88
C LEU A 162 -8.96 14.74 -0.72
N SER A 163 -9.55 15.12 0.42
CA SER A 163 -8.82 15.46 1.65
C SER A 163 -7.98 14.29 2.20
N ASP A 164 -8.51 13.06 2.10
CA ASP A 164 -7.79 11.86 2.54
C ASP A 164 -6.63 11.52 1.60
N ALA A 165 -6.84 11.70 0.29
CA ALA A 165 -5.78 11.52 -0.69
C ALA A 165 -4.64 12.54 -0.51
N ILE A 166 -4.96 13.78 -0.13
CA ILE A 166 -3.98 14.81 0.22
C ILE A 166 -3.24 14.45 1.52
N GLU A 167 -3.94 13.92 2.54
CA GLU A 167 -3.29 13.43 3.76
C GLU A 167 -2.26 12.34 3.43
N LEU A 168 -2.62 11.40 2.55
CA LEU A 168 -1.71 10.36 2.10
C LEU A 168 -0.51 10.95 1.33
N ALA A 169 -0.73 11.93 0.45
CA ALA A 169 0.35 12.60 -0.27
C ALA A 169 1.33 13.33 0.67
N CYS A 170 0.80 14.01 1.69
CA CYS A 170 1.62 14.66 2.72
C CYS A 170 2.45 13.64 3.53
N TYR A 171 1.86 12.50 3.84
CA TYR A 171 2.59 11.40 4.49
C TYR A 171 3.71 10.87 3.60
N LEU A 172 3.43 10.60 2.31
CA LEU A 172 4.42 10.14 1.36
C LEU A 172 5.59 11.12 1.20
N LYS A 173 5.29 12.42 1.21
CA LYS A 173 6.33 13.46 1.21
C LYS A 173 7.19 13.38 2.48
N LYS A 174 6.57 13.25 3.65
CA LYS A 174 7.29 13.18 4.93
C LYS A 174 8.28 12.01 4.97
N ILE A 175 7.91 10.87 4.41
CA ILE A 175 8.77 9.67 4.36
C ILE A 175 9.66 9.60 3.11
N HIS A 176 9.69 10.67 2.30
CA HIS A 176 10.45 10.74 1.04
C HIS A 176 10.20 9.55 0.09
N HIS A 177 8.97 9.06 0.05
CA HIS A 177 8.59 7.92 -0.78
C HIS A 177 7.63 8.33 -1.90
N THR A 178 7.96 7.97 -3.14
CA THR A 178 7.06 8.10 -4.30
C THR A 178 6.78 6.72 -4.87
N PRO A 179 5.55 6.21 -4.75
CA PRO A 179 5.19 4.92 -5.31
C PRO A 179 5.38 4.90 -6.83
N LYS A 180 6.17 3.93 -7.34
CA LYS A 180 6.32 3.75 -8.79
C LYS A 180 5.04 3.28 -9.45
N GLN A 181 4.29 2.42 -8.77
CA GLN A 181 3.00 1.92 -9.19
C GLN A 181 1.96 2.27 -8.13
N VAL A 182 0.80 2.72 -8.56
CA VAL A 182 -0.36 2.98 -7.72
C VAL A 182 -1.51 2.16 -8.27
N GLN A 183 -2.20 1.45 -7.37
CA GLN A 183 -3.39 0.70 -7.71
C GLN A 183 -4.62 1.48 -7.23
N ASP A 184 -5.55 1.71 -8.15
CA ASP A 184 -6.89 2.16 -7.78
C ASP A 184 -7.67 1.00 -7.17
N PHE A 185 -8.61 1.31 -6.30
CA PHE A 185 -9.54 0.30 -5.78
C PHE A 185 -10.21 -0.46 -6.92
N TYR A 186 -10.13 -1.78 -6.84
CA TYR A 186 -10.80 -2.69 -7.77
C TYR A 186 -11.86 -3.50 -7.02
N PRO A 187 -13.13 -3.43 -7.43
CA PRO A 187 -14.21 -4.15 -6.77
C PRO A 187 -14.01 -5.68 -6.84
N THR A 188 -13.84 -6.31 -5.69
CA THR A 188 -13.72 -7.77 -5.58
C THR A 188 -15.04 -8.33 -5.04
N PRO A 189 -15.68 -9.29 -5.71
CA PRO A 189 -16.94 -9.88 -5.27
C PRO A 189 -16.91 -10.36 -3.81
N GLY A 190 -18.02 -10.24 -3.10
CA GLY A 190 -18.17 -10.73 -1.73
C GLY A 190 -17.52 -9.84 -0.64
N THR A 191 -17.03 -8.63 -0.98
CA THR A 191 -16.43 -7.73 -0.01
C THR A 191 -17.34 -6.56 0.36
N LEU A 192 -17.22 -6.07 1.61
CA LEU A 192 -17.93 -4.86 2.06
C LEU A 192 -17.55 -3.63 1.23
N ALA A 193 -16.28 -3.54 0.82
CA ALA A 193 -15.79 -2.45 -0.02
C ALA A 193 -16.49 -2.42 -1.39
N THR A 194 -16.71 -3.59 -2.00
CA THR A 194 -17.45 -3.69 -3.26
C THR A 194 -18.93 -3.30 -3.08
N CYS A 195 -19.55 -3.69 -1.96
CA CYS A 195 -20.90 -3.25 -1.64
C CYS A 195 -20.95 -1.71 -1.54
N MET A 196 -20.04 -1.09 -0.79
CA MET A 196 -19.94 0.38 -0.71
C MET A 196 -19.71 1.04 -2.07
N TYR A 197 -18.86 0.43 -2.90
CA TYR A 197 -18.55 0.97 -4.24
C TYR A 197 -19.78 1.04 -5.15
N HIS A 198 -20.59 0.01 -5.14
CA HIS A 198 -21.79 -0.06 -6.00
C HIS A 198 -22.97 0.72 -5.43
N THR A 199 -23.20 0.63 -4.12
CA THR A 199 -24.39 1.22 -3.48
C THR A 199 -24.19 2.65 -3.03
N GLY A 200 -22.95 3.09 -2.78
CA GLY A 200 -22.67 4.36 -2.10
C GLY A 200 -23.07 4.37 -0.62
N LEU A 201 -23.34 3.20 -0.02
CA LEU A 201 -23.77 3.06 1.36
C LEU A 201 -22.81 2.15 2.14
N ASN A 202 -22.58 2.49 3.41
CA ASN A 202 -21.88 1.58 4.31
C ASN A 202 -22.85 0.46 4.75
N PRO A 203 -22.60 -0.80 4.39
CA PRO A 203 -23.53 -1.89 4.68
C PRO A 203 -23.71 -2.21 6.17
N ARG A 204 -22.83 -1.68 7.04
CA ARG A 204 -22.96 -1.84 8.50
C ARG A 204 -23.82 -0.78 9.16
N THR A 205 -23.88 0.42 8.59
CA THR A 205 -24.53 1.58 9.20
C THR A 205 -25.62 2.21 8.35
N MET A 206 -25.72 1.78 7.08
CA MET A 206 -26.58 2.34 6.04
C MET A 206 -26.36 3.84 5.78
N LYS A 207 -25.26 4.40 6.28
CA LYS A 207 -24.90 5.80 6.02
C LYS A 207 -24.23 5.95 4.65
N PRO A 208 -24.43 7.10 3.96
CA PRO A 208 -23.75 7.40 2.70
C PRO A 208 -22.22 7.31 2.82
N VAL A 209 -21.60 6.84 1.75
CA VAL A 209 -20.14 6.75 1.59
C VAL A 209 -19.77 7.36 0.26
N TYR A 210 -18.86 8.31 0.27
CA TYR A 210 -18.28 8.85 -0.96
C TYR A 210 -17.56 7.76 -1.76
N VAL A 211 -17.73 7.79 -3.07
CA VAL A 211 -17.05 6.87 -3.99
C VAL A 211 -16.55 7.66 -5.21
N ALA A 212 -15.26 7.67 -5.44
CA ALA A 212 -14.67 8.21 -6.66
C ALA A 212 -15.07 7.35 -7.86
N LYS A 213 -16.10 7.75 -8.59
CA LYS A 213 -16.66 7.00 -9.73
C LYS A 213 -16.11 7.46 -11.07
N THR A 214 -15.84 8.76 -11.21
CA THR A 214 -15.36 9.34 -12.46
C THR A 214 -13.89 9.06 -12.68
N TYR A 215 -13.47 9.06 -13.93
CA TYR A 215 -12.06 8.94 -14.30
C TYR A 215 -11.22 10.06 -13.69
N GLU A 216 -11.74 11.29 -13.68
CA GLU A 216 -11.04 12.46 -13.14
C GLU A 216 -10.80 12.34 -11.63
N GLU A 217 -11.81 11.96 -10.85
CA GLU A 217 -11.67 11.77 -9.40
C GLU A 217 -10.60 10.72 -9.06
N LYS A 218 -10.60 9.60 -9.78
CA LYS A 218 -9.57 8.55 -9.61
C LYS A 218 -8.19 9.06 -10.03
N LEU A 219 -8.12 9.79 -11.13
CA LEU A 219 -6.87 10.37 -11.64
C LEU A 219 -6.28 11.39 -10.66
N GLU A 220 -7.10 12.24 -10.03
CA GLU A 220 -6.69 13.20 -9.02
C GLU A 220 -6.08 12.49 -7.80
N GLN A 221 -6.75 11.47 -7.27
CA GLN A 221 -6.25 10.71 -6.12
C GLN A 221 -4.94 9.97 -6.44
N ARG A 222 -4.84 9.35 -7.61
CA ARG A 222 -3.62 8.67 -8.07
C ARG A 222 -2.47 9.64 -8.28
N ALA A 223 -2.73 10.78 -8.91
CA ALA A 223 -1.72 11.80 -9.15
C ALA A 223 -1.16 12.39 -7.84
N LEU A 224 -2.00 12.55 -6.81
CA LEU A 224 -1.59 12.97 -5.48
C LEU A 224 -0.60 11.99 -4.84
N MET A 225 -0.76 10.68 -5.02
CA MET A 225 0.23 9.70 -4.54
C MET A 225 1.57 9.78 -5.31
N GLN A 226 1.54 10.29 -6.53
CA GLN A 226 2.70 10.45 -7.41
C GLN A 226 2.99 11.93 -7.70
N PHE A 227 2.80 12.79 -6.69
CA PHE A 227 2.87 14.24 -6.83
C PHE A 227 4.23 14.75 -7.34
N SER A 228 5.30 14.02 -7.07
CA SER A 228 6.67 14.40 -7.47
C SER A 228 6.95 14.21 -8.98
N TYR A 229 6.09 13.49 -9.70
CA TYR A 229 6.28 13.33 -11.14
C TYR A 229 5.85 14.56 -11.91
N PRO A 230 6.73 15.17 -12.74
CA PRO A 230 6.40 16.38 -13.48
C PRO A 230 5.11 16.31 -14.29
N LYS A 231 4.81 15.17 -14.91
CA LYS A 231 3.58 14.92 -15.67
C LYS A 231 2.29 15.10 -14.86
N ASN A 232 2.36 14.90 -13.54
CA ASN A 232 1.20 14.99 -12.65
C ASN A 232 0.97 16.41 -12.11
N TYR A 233 1.89 17.35 -12.34
CA TYR A 233 1.87 18.69 -11.77
C TYR A 233 0.53 19.41 -11.95
N ALA A 234 0.01 19.47 -13.17
CA ALA A 234 -1.23 20.19 -13.48
C ALA A 234 -2.45 19.57 -12.76
N ILE A 235 -2.48 18.23 -12.69
CA ILE A 235 -3.56 17.49 -12.02
C ILE A 235 -3.49 17.71 -10.51
N VAL A 236 -2.31 17.57 -9.90
CA VAL A 236 -2.10 17.79 -8.47
C VAL A 236 -2.43 19.22 -8.09
N ARG A 237 -1.98 20.22 -8.89
CA ARG A 237 -2.30 21.62 -8.65
C ARG A 237 -3.80 21.88 -8.64
N ARG A 238 -4.53 21.36 -9.64
CA ARG A 238 -6.01 21.46 -9.71
C ARG A 238 -6.67 20.81 -8.50
N ALA A 239 -6.23 19.61 -8.12
CA ALA A 239 -6.75 18.89 -6.95
C ALA A 239 -6.55 19.67 -5.65
N LEU A 240 -5.37 20.27 -5.46
CA LEU A 240 -5.07 21.08 -4.27
C LEU A 240 -5.93 22.36 -4.22
N ILE A 241 -6.10 23.06 -5.32
CA ILE A 241 -6.98 24.25 -5.41
C ILE A 241 -8.44 23.85 -5.11
N LYS A 242 -8.94 22.77 -5.72
CA LYS A 242 -10.28 22.24 -5.48
C LYS A 242 -10.55 21.87 -4.01
N ALA A 243 -9.50 21.47 -3.32
CA ALA A 243 -9.55 21.12 -1.88
C ALA A 243 -9.22 22.29 -0.94
N HIS A 244 -9.04 23.52 -1.44
CA HIS A 244 -8.59 24.71 -0.68
C HIS A 244 -7.30 24.46 0.11
N ARG A 245 -6.33 23.78 -0.55
CA ARG A 245 -5.03 23.44 0.00
C ARG A 245 -3.87 24.05 -0.80
N GLU A 246 -4.01 25.31 -1.17
CA GLU A 246 -3.00 26.10 -1.87
C GLU A 246 -1.73 26.27 -1.00
N ASP A 247 -1.84 26.11 0.32
CA ASP A 247 -0.73 26.04 1.27
C ASP A 247 0.30 24.95 0.92
N LEU A 248 -0.10 23.95 0.14
CA LEU A 248 0.76 22.86 -0.33
C LEU A 248 1.39 23.12 -1.72
N ILE A 249 1.18 24.31 -2.30
CA ILE A 249 1.78 24.75 -3.55
C ILE A 249 2.83 25.82 -3.25
N GLY A 250 4.09 25.54 -3.53
CA GLY A 250 5.18 26.49 -3.26
C GLY A 250 6.53 25.80 -3.11
N ASN A 251 7.51 26.56 -2.62
CA ASN A 251 8.88 26.08 -2.46
C ASN A 251 9.24 25.74 -0.99
N GLY A 252 8.27 25.79 -0.11
CA GLY A 252 8.46 25.44 1.30
C GLY A 252 8.56 23.93 1.55
N PRO A 253 9.08 23.49 2.69
CA PRO A 253 9.31 22.08 3.00
C PRO A 253 8.01 21.26 3.07
N LYS A 254 6.88 21.90 3.37
CA LYS A 254 5.56 21.26 3.43
C LYS A 254 4.87 21.15 2.07
N CYS A 255 5.28 21.94 1.06
CA CYS A 255 4.61 21.99 -0.24
C CYS A 255 4.81 20.70 -1.01
N LEU A 256 3.74 20.15 -1.59
CA LEU A 256 3.78 18.94 -2.40
C LEU A 256 4.37 19.22 -3.80
N ILE A 257 3.99 20.35 -4.39
CA ILE A 257 4.45 20.75 -5.72
C ILE A 257 4.99 22.20 -5.70
N PRO A 258 5.94 22.53 -6.58
CA PRO A 258 6.47 23.90 -6.65
C PRO A 258 5.42 24.89 -7.17
N SER A 259 5.67 26.20 -6.93
CA SER A 259 4.79 27.28 -7.41
C SER A 259 4.73 27.39 -8.93
N ARG A 260 5.83 27.04 -9.63
CA ARG A 260 5.95 27.02 -11.09
C ARG A 260 6.07 25.61 -11.63
N PRO A 261 5.50 25.31 -12.82
CA PRO A 261 5.60 23.99 -13.43
C PRO A 261 7.07 23.55 -13.59
N PRO A 262 7.45 22.34 -13.15
CA PRO A 262 8.79 21.83 -13.39
C PRO A 262 8.99 21.47 -14.87
N LYS A 263 10.26 21.39 -15.32
CA LYS A 263 10.57 20.92 -16.67
C LYS A 263 9.97 19.52 -16.89
N GLY A 264 9.31 19.31 -18.03
CA GLY A 264 8.66 18.01 -18.34
C GLY A 264 7.24 17.87 -17.79
N SER A 265 6.65 18.90 -17.17
CA SER A 265 5.22 18.94 -16.91
C SER A 265 4.48 19.20 -18.22
N GLU A 266 3.53 18.34 -18.60
CA GLU A 266 2.61 18.60 -19.73
C GLU A 266 1.66 19.75 -19.34
N GLY A 267 2.11 20.96 -19.60
CA GLY A 267 1.41 22.22 -19.33
C GLY A 267 1.74 23.27 -20.37
N GLY A 268 1.86 22.87 -21.61
CA GLY A 268 2.12 23.76 -22.73
C GLY A 268 1.86 23.07 -24.06
N ARG A 269 0.59 22.77 -24.38
CA ARG A 269 0.18 22.85 -25.77
C ARG A 269 0.45 24.30 -26.19
N ARG A 270 1.64 24.55 -26.72
CA ARG A 270 1.89 25.72 -27.54
C ARG A 270 0.82 25.65 -28.62
N SER A 271 -0.15 26.57 -28.57
CA SER A 271 -0.95 26.90 -29.73
C SER A 271 0.03 27.10 -30.88
N GLY A 272 0.07 26.15 -31.78
CA GLY A 272 0.90 26.23 -32.97
C GLY A 272 0.45 27.46 -33.74
N GLY A 273 1.20 28.55 -33.63
CA GLY A 273 1.09 29.65 -34.56
C GLY A 273 1.31 29.08 -35.95
N GLN A 274 0.26 29.07 -36.74
CA GLN A 274 0.34 28.82 -38.14
C GLN A 274 1.36 29.82 -38.72
N ARG A 275 2.59 29.33 -38.98
CA ARG A 275 3.49 30.05 -39.88
C ARG A 275 2.83 30.06 -41.25
N ARG A 276 2.19 31.20 -41.59
CA ARG A 276 1.82 31.52 -42.97
C ARG A 276 3.11 31.41 -43.80
N ARG A 277 3.18 30.43 -44.68
CA ARG A 277 4.18 30.40 -45.76
C ARG A 277 3.92 31.59 -46.69
N PRO A 278 4.94 32.38 -47.07
CA PRO A 278 4.76 33.41 -48.10
C PRO A 278 4.48 32.71 -49.43
N ASN A 279 3.42 33.18 -50.09
CA ASN A 279 3.04 32.75 -51.40
C ASN A 279 4.07 33.29 -52.41
N SER A 280 4.97 32.46 -52.92
CA SER A 280 5.85 32.81 -54.02
C SER A 280 5.04 32.73 -55.32
N GLY A 281 4.55 33.87 -55.75
CA GLY A 281 3.97 33.99 -57.08
C GLY A 281 5.01 33.64 -58.18
N LYS A 282 4.64 32.70 -59.02
CA LYS A 282 5.28 32.56 -60.33
C LYS A 282 4.55 33.49 -61.31
N ARG A 283 5.32 34.45 -61.86
CA ARG A 283 5.01 35.14 -63.10
C ARG A 283 5.56 34.32 -64.25
N THR A 284 4.81 34.39 -65.33
CA THR A 284 4.96 33.97 -66.74
C THR A 284 4.74 32.50 -67.01
#